data_6511b90ddd56f7013617ac580b5f9c46
#
_entry.id   6511b90ddd56f7013617ac580b5f9c46
#
_cell.length_a   1.000
_cell.length_b   1.000
_cell.length_c   1.000
_cell.angle_alpha   90.00
_cell.angle_beta   90.00
_cell.angle_gamma   90.00
#
_symmetry.space_group_name_H-M   'P 1'
#
loop_
_entity.id
_entity.type
_entity.pdbx_description
1 polymer ?
#
loop_
_entity_poly.entity_id
_entity_poly.type
_entity_poly.pdbx_seq_one_letter_code
_entity_poly.pdbx_strand_id
1 'polypeptide(L)'
;MNTPWMEMTLREYQTALASSSPTPGGGTAAAIALGQASALTCMVCDLTIGREKWKEGWSYAEETVRETIPLLTKSGILADDDSQAFDDVMAAYKLPRETESEKENRREAIKLSSLKATHVPLETARLSLSLLERLPQLARVSNVNAISDVGVASLLASAACKGALFNVEINLPSIPEKEQDEISRAAEEIQERCRKISRSCMDEVKKRLSNS
;
A
#
# COMPACT_ATOMS: atom_id res chain seq x y z
N MET A 1 6.75 -23.68 -0.75
CA MET A 1 6.04 -22.39 -0.68
C MET A 1 6.41 -21.77 0.66
N ASN A 2 6.85 -20.54 0.66
CA ASN A 2 7.12 -19.83 1.92
C ASN A 2 5.77 -19.50 2.60
N THR A 3 5.74 -19.46 3.93
CA THR A 3 4.57 -19.00 4.69
C THR A 3 4.26 -17.56 4.30
N PRO A 4 2.99 -17.20 3.96
CA PRO A 4 2.59 -15.83 3.67
C PRO A 4 2.96 -14.88 4.82
N TRP A 5 3.38 -13.66 4.50
CA TRP A 5 3.84 -12.70 5.51
C TRP A 5 2.78 -12.39 6.57
N MET A 6 1.51 -12.36 6.17
CA MET A 6 0.39 -12.09 7.09
C MET A 6 0.01 -13.29 7.99
N GLU A 7 0.52 -14.49 7.71
CA GLU A 7 0.32 -15.68 8.55
C GLU A 7 1.44 -15.87 9.56
N MET A 8 2.51 -15.07 9.48
CA MET A 8 3.56 -15.04 10.50
C MET A 8 3.12 -14.29 11.75
N THR A 9 3.68 -14.64 12.88
CA THR A 9 3.58 -13.75 14.04
C THR A 9 4.29 -12.41 13.75
N LEU A 10 3.85 -11.33 14.40
CA LEU A 10 4.51 -10.02 14.25
C LEU A 10 6.01 -10.09 14.55
N ARG A 11 6.41 -10.93 15.51
CA ARG A 11 7.82 -11.11 15.87
C ARG A 11 8.61 -11.79 14.74
N GLU A 12 8.06 -12.82 14.14
CA GLU A 12 8.70 -13.53 13.02
C GLU A 12 8.86 -12.61 11.80
N TYR A 13 7.79 -11.88 11.46
CA TYR A 13 7.84 -10.88 10.39
C TYR A 13 8.89 -9.79 10.65
N GLN A 14 8.93 -9.22 11.86
CA GLN A 14 9.93 -8.22 12.23
C GLN A 14 11.35 -8.78 12.14
N THR A 15 11.57 -10.02 12.57
CA THR A 15 12.87 -10.68 12.48
C THR A 15 13.28 -10.89 11.03
N ALA A 16 12.36 -11.32 10.16
CA ALA A 16 12.61 -11.47 8.72
C ALA A 16 12.95 -10.12 8.08
N LEU A 17 12.16 -9.08 8.35
CA LEU A 17 12.37 -7.73 7.80
C LEU A 17 13.69 -7.09 8.27
N ALA A 18 14.13 -7.39 9.48
CA ALA A 18 15.41 -6.90 10.03
C ALA A 18 16.65 -7.69 9.57
N SER A 19 16.45 -8.77 8.81
CA SER A 19 17.55 -9.61 8.34
C SER A 19 18.26 -8.97 7.15
N SER A 20 19.41 -9.56 6.77
CA SER A 20 20.13 -9.19 5.54
C SER A 20 19.54 -9.86 4.28
N SER A 21 18.45 -10.61 4.41
CA SER A 21 17.73 -11.17 3.25
C SER A 21 17.15 -10.05 2.40
N PRO A 22 17.14 -10.16 1.07
CA PRO A 22 16.59 -9.12 0.20
C PRO A 22 15.06 -8.99 0.32
N THR A 23 14.38 -10.05 0.79
CA THR A 23 12.94 -10.09 1.05
C THR A 23 12.68 -10.66 2.45
N PRO A 24 11.67 -10.10 3.20
CA PRO A 24 10.81 -8.98 2.86
C PRO A 24 11.55 -7.65 2.88
N GLY A 25 11.12 -6.70 2.05
CA GLY A 25 11.72 -5.37 1.93
C GLY A 25 10.73 -4.22 2.15
N GLY A 26 11.11 -3.04 1.65
CA GLY A 26 10.33 -1.80 1.79
C GLY A 26 8.95 -1.87 1.12
N GLY A 27 8.82 -2.54 -0.04
CA GLY A 27 7.55 -2.71 -0.73
C GLY A 27 6.59 -3.63 0.05
N THR A 28 7.10 -4.75 0.55
CA THR A 28 6.38 -5.64 1.47
C THR A 28 5.89 -4.88 2.70
N ALA A 29 6.77 -4.09 3.34
CA ALA A 29 6.40 -3.27 4.50
C ALA A 29 5.34 -2.21 4.18
N ALA A 30 5.38 -1.61 2.99
CA ALA A 30 4.37 -0.67 2.52
C ALA A 30 2.99 -1.35 2.36
N ALA A 31 2.93 -2.56 1.79
CA ALA A 31 1.70 -3.32 1.66
C ALA A 31 1.12 -3.71 3.03
N ILE A 32 1.96 -4.15 3.99
CA ILE A 32 1.54 -4.43 5.37
C ILE A 32 0.99 -3.17 6.04
N ALA A 33 1.62 -2.00 5.83
CA ALA A 33 1.14 -0.73 6.38
C ALA A 33 -0.23 -0.34 5.81
N LEU A 34 -0.52 -0.63 4.53
CA LEU A 34 -1.86 -0.48 3.96
C LEU A 34 -2.89 -1.35 4.69
N GLY A 35 -2.55 -2.60 5.01
CA GLY A 35 -3.43 -3.49 5.77
C GLY A 35 -3.75 -2.96 7.16
N GLN A 36 -2.75 -2.42 7.87
CA GLN A 36 -2.95 -1.82 9.20
C GLN A 36 -3.80 -0.54 9.13
N ALA A 37 -3.56 0.33 8.12
CA ALA A 37 -4.39 1.51 7.88
C ALA A 37 -5.86 1.11 7.63
N SER A 38 -6.07 0.06 6.83
CA SER A 38 -7.39 -0.48 6.53
C SER A 38 -8.08 -1.01 7.78
N ALA A 39 -7.37 -1.76 8.63
CA ALA A 39 -7.92 -2.30 9.87
C ALA A 39 -8.36 -1.19 10.84
N LEU A 40 -7.55 -0.15 11.04
CA LEU A 40 -7.93 1.01 11.84
C LEU A 40 -9.14 1.75 11.26
N THR A 41 -9.20 1.90 9.94
CA THR A 41 -10.34 2.53 9.26
C THR A 41 -11.63 1.74 9.50
N CYS A 42 -11.61 0.39 9.38
CA CYS A 42 -12.74 -0.46 9.70
C CYS A 42 -13.17 -0.30 11.17
N MET A 43 -12.22 -0.32 12.10
CA MET A 43 -12.50 -0.12 13.52
C MET A 43 -13.20 1.23 13.80
N VAL A 44 -12.74 2.32 13.20
CA VAL A 44 -13.37 3.65 13.34
C VAL A 44 -14.79 3.66 12.80
N CYS A 45 -15.02 3.01 11.65
CA CYS A 45 -16.36 2.88 11.09
C CYS A 45 -17.28 2.11 12.03
N ASP A 46 -16.84 0.97 12.57
CA ASP A 46 -17.62 0.15 13.51
C ASP A 46 -17.92 0.88 14.82
N LEU A 47 -16.99 1.72 15.30
CA LEU A 47 -17.20 2.57 16.48
C LEU A 47 -18.13 3.75 16.22
N THR A 48 -18.45 4.05 14.96
CA THR A 48 -19.34 5.13 14.52
C THR A 48 -20.75 4.63 14.25
N ILE A 49 -20.87 3.52 13.51
CA ILE A 49 -22.16 2.92 13.10
C ILE A 49 -22.93 2.45 14.33
N GLY A 50 -24.24 2.67 14.34
CA GLY A 50 -25.15 2.30 15.43
C GLY A 50 -25.03 3.16 16.69
N ARG A 51 -24.18 4.17 16.74
CA ARG A 51 -24.09 5.14 17.84
C ARG A 51 -24.90 6.37 17.50
N GLU A 52 -26.07 6.56 18.10
CA GLU A 52 -27.02 7.64 17.79
C GLU A 52 -26.35 9.03 17.78
N LYS A 53 -25.40 9.28 18.68
CA LYS A 53 -24.62 10.53 18.73
C LYS A 53 -23.88 10.84 17.40
N TRP A 54 -23.58 9.81 16.59
CA TRP A 54 -22.82 9.91 15.34
C TRP A 54 -23.64 9.50 14.11
N LYS A 55 -24.97 9.58 14.23
CA LYS A 55 -25.91 9.12 13.20
C LYS A 55 -25.70 9.77 11.83
N GLU A 56 -25.32 11.03 11.79
CA GLU A 56 -24.99 11.75 10.55
C GLU A 56 -23.81 11.12 9.79
N GLY A 57 -22.93 10.40 10.50
CA GLY A 57 -21.76 9.73 9.92
C GLY A 57 -22.01 8.28 9.47
N TRP A 58 -23.16 7.67 9.80
CA TRP A 58 -23.37 6.24 9.56
C TRP A 58 -23.25 5.85 8.09
N SER A 59 -23.99 6.55 7.22
CA SER A 59 -23.99 6.24 5.79
C SER A 59 -22.58 6.30 5.18
N TYR A 60 -21.79 7.31 5.57
CA TYR A 60 -20.42 7.44 5.10
C TYR A 60 -19.51 6.35 5.69
N ALA A 61 -19.67 6.00 6.96
CA ALA A 61 -18.93 4.93 7.60
C ALA A 61 -19.26 3.57 6.99
N GLU A 62 -20.54 3.29 6.70
CA GLU A 62 -20.99 2.06 6.02
C GLU A 62 -20.42 1.94 4.60
N GLU A 63 -20.37 3.00 3.84
CA GLU A 63 -19.74 3.02 2.53
C GLU A 63 -18.23 2.80 2.66
N THR A 64 -17.58 3.52 3.56
CA THR A 64 -16.13 3.44 3.78
C THR A 64 -15.70 2.03 4.22
N VAL A 65 -16.40 1.41 5.16
CA VAL A 65 -16.06 0.05 5.62
C VAL A 65 -16.23 -0.97 4.50
N ARG A 66 -17.27 -0.84 3.67
CA ARG A 66 -17.53 -1.74 2.54
C ARG A 66 -16.39 -1.71 1.52
N GLU A 67 -15.83 -0.54 1.25
CA GLU A 67 -14.70 -0.37 0.34
C GLU A 67 -13.37 -0.78 0.97
N THR A 68 -13.24 -0.69 2.29
CA THR A 68 -12.00 -0.94 3.02
C THR A 68 -11.78 -2.41 3.36
N ILE A 69 -12.85 -3.17 3.69
CA ILE A 69 -12.74 -4.60 4.05
C ILE A 69 -11.92 -5.42 3.03
N PRO A 70 -12.12 -5.28 1.71
CA PRO A 70 -11.33 -6.04 0.74
C PRO A 70 -9.82 -5.75 0.80
N LEU A 71 -9.43 -4.57 1.29
CA LEU A 71 -8.03 -4.18 1.39
C LEU A 71 -7.29 -4.97 2.48
N LEU A 72 -7.99 -5.49 3.49
CA LEU A 72 -7.40 -6.34 4.55
C LEU A 72 -6.75 -7.59 3.95
N THR A 73 -7.43 -8.27 3.04
CA THR A 73 -6.88 -9.44 2.34
C THR A 73 -5.91 -9.03 1.23
N LYS A 74 -6.28 -8.00 0.44
CA LYS A 74 -5.49 -7.55 -0.71
C LYS A 74 -4.09 -7.07 -0.32
N SER A 75 -3.94 -6.43 0.84
CA SER A 75 -2.65 -5.96 1.35
C SER A 75 -1.68 -7.11 1.65
N GLY A 76 -2.18 -8.23 2.18
CA GLY A 76 -1.38 -9.44 2.39
C GLY A 76 -0.91 -10.05 1.08
N ILE A 77 -1.81 -10.17 0.10
CA ILE A 77 -1.47 -10.65 -1.25
C ILE A 77 -0.40 -9.75 -1.88
N LEU A 78 -0.53 -8.43 -1.78
CA LEU A 78 0.46 -7.49 -2.32
C LEU A 78 1.82 -7.60 -1.62
N ALA A 79 1.84 -7.89 -0.32
CA ALA A 79 3.08 -8.11 0.43
C ALA A 79 3.83 -9.36 -0.07
N ASP A 80 3.11 -10.45 -0.31
CA ASP A 80 3.68 -11.68 -0.86
C ASP A 80 4.11 -11.49 -2.33
N ASP A 81 3.27 -10.84 -3.13
CA ASP A 81 3.55 -10.54 -4.54
C ASP A 81 4.79 -9.64 -4.72
N ASP A 82 5.01 -8.67 -3.83
CA ASP A 82 6.19 -7.81 -3.85
C ASP A 82 7.48 -8.60 -3.66
N SER A 83 7.51 -9.47 -2.65
CA SER A 83 8.65 -10.35 -2.40
C SER A 83 8.87 -11.33 -3.57
N GLN A 84 7.80 -11.94 -4.08
CA GLN A 84 7.88 -12.88 -5.20
C GLN A 84 8.34 -12.19 -6.49
N ALA A 85 7.88 -10.96 -6.75
CA ALA A 85 8.29 -10.21 -7.94
C ALA A 85 9.80 -9.90 -7.92
N PHE A 86 10.35 -9.57 -6.75
CA PHE A 86 11.79 -9.41 -6.57
C PHE A 86 12.55 -10.73 -6.88
N ASP A 87 12.09 -11.84 -6.30
CA ASP A 87 12.71 -13.15 -6.51
C ASP A 87 12.65 -13.57 -7.99
N ASP A 88 11.53 -13.28 -8.70
CA ASP A 88 11.36 -13.53 -10.13
C ASP A 88 12.39 -12.72 -10.96
N VAL A 89 12.64 -11.46 -10.62
CA VAL A 89 13.68 -10.63 -11.26
C VAL A 89 15.06 -11.25 -11.05
N MET A 90 15.39 -11.62 -9.82
CA MET A 90 16.69 -12.25 -9.50
C MET A 90 16.89 -13.59 -10.20
N ALA A 91 15.81 -14.38 -10.36
CA ALA A 91 15.84 -15.62 -11.12
C ALA A 91 16.06 -15.36 -12.63
N ALA A 92 15.39 -14.37 -13.22
CA ALA A 92 15.55 -14.00 -14.62
C ALA A 92 16.99 -13.56 -14.93
N TYR A 93 17.64 -12.83 -14.03
CA TYR A 93 19.06 -12.44 -14.20
C TYR A 93 20.04 -13.62 -14.15
N LYS A 94 19.67 -14.75 -13.55
CA LYS A 94 20.47 -15.99 -13.49
C LYS A 94 20.29 -16.92 -14.68
N LEU A 95 19.36 -16.65 -15.60
CA LEU A 95 19.12 -17.46 -16.78
C LEU A 95 20.38 -17.54 -17.68
N PRO A 96 20.60 -18.66 -18.39
CA PRO A 96 21.69 -18.85 -19.35
C PRO A 96 21.71 -17.76 -20.43
N ARG A 97 22.93 -17.49 -20.99
CA ARG A 97 23.15 -16.44 -21.99
C ARG A 97 24.23 -16.82 -23.04
N GLU A 98 24.47 -18.11 -23.23
CA GLU A 98 25.52 -18.59 -24.14
C GLU A 98 25.07 -18.56 -25.60
N THR A 99 23.84 -19.00 -25.88
CA THR A 99 23.25 -19.01 -27.23
C THR A 99 22.36 -17.78 -27.47
N GLU A 100 22.08 -17.47 -28.72
CA GLU A 100 21.17 -16.36 -29.07
C GLU A 100 19.74 -16.60 -28.54
N SER A 101 19.26 -17.85 -28.60
CA SER A 101 17.95 -18.22 -28.03
C SER A 101 17.91 -18.03 -26.51
N GLU A 102 18.97 -18.40 -25.80
CA GLU A 102 19.07 -18.15 -24.36
C GLU A 102 19.11 -16.66 -24.00
N LYS A 103 19.84 -15.87 -24.78
CA LYS A 103 19.88 -14.40 -24.60
C LYS A 103 18.52 -13.78 -24.79
N GLU A 104 17.76 -14.22 -25.80
CA GLU A 104 16.41 -13.72 -26.06
C GLU A 104 15.45 -14.12 -24.96
N ASN A 105 15.43 -15.39 -24.55
CA ASN A 105 14.60 -15.88 -23.45
C ASN A 105 14.91 -15.14 -22.14
N ARG A 106 16.20 -14.91 -21.84
CA ARG A 106 16.64 -14.16 -20.66
C ARG A 106 16.17 -12.72 -20.72
N ARG A 107 16.29 -12.04 -21.87
CA ARG A 107 15.86 -10.67 -22.08
C ARG A 107 14.36 -10.51 -21.83
N GLU A 108 13.55 -11.41 -22.39
CA GLU A 108 12.10 -11.38 -22.20
C GLU A 108 11.71 -11.69 -20.74
N ALA A 109 12.36 -12.65 -20.09
CA ALA A 109 12.13 -12.97 -18.68
C ALA A 109 12.45 -11.77 -17.78
N ILE A 110 13.56 -11.08 -18.01
CA ILE A 110 13.93 -9.85 -17.26
C ILE A 110 12.88 -8.78 -17.47
N LYS A 111 12.46 -8.54 -18.71
CA LYS A 111 11.44 -7.54 -19.03
C LYS A 111 10.13 -7.83 -18.31
N LEU A 112 9.60 -9.04 -18.39
CA LEU A 112 8.33 -9.42 -17.77
C LEU A 112 8.39 -9.34 -16.23
N SER A 113 9.47 -9.85 -15.64
CA SER A 113 9.63 -9.80 -14.19
C SER A 113 9.82 -8.37 -13.68
N SER A 114 10.57 -7.51 -14.39
CA SER A 114 10.74 -6.10 -14.04
C SER A 114 9.43 -5.31 -14.13
N LEU A 115 8.60 -5.58 -15.15
CA LEU A 115 7.25 -4.99 -15.26
C LEU A 115 6.39 -5.39 -14.05
N LYS A 116 6.38 -6.68 -13.67
CA LYS A 116 5.64 -7.15 -12.49
C LYS A 116 6.14 -6.45 -11.22
N ALA A 117 7.48 -6.40 -11.02
CA ALA A 117 8.10 -5.75 -9.87
C ALA A 117 7.83 -4.25 -9.79
N THR A 118 7.43 -3.60 -10.90
CA THR A 118 7.01 -2.20 -10.93
C THR A 118 5.50 -2.05 -10.70
N HIS A 119 4.69 -2.95 -11.25
CA HIS A 119 3.22 -2.87 -11.14
C HIS A 119 2.69 -3.21 -9.74
N VAL A 120 3.29 -4.16 -9.03
CA VAL A 120 2.86 -4.54 -7.68
C VAL A 120 2.94 -3.36 -6.70
N PRO A 121 4.07 -2.65 -6.55
CA PRO A 121 4.11 -1.47 -5.69
C PRO A 121 3.26 -0.31 -6.22
N LEU A 122 3.09 -0.14 -7.54
CA LEU A 122 2.17 0.86 -8.09
C LEU A 122 0.72 0.59 -7.66
N GLU A 123 0.29 -0.65 -7.66
CA GLU A 123 -1.04 -1.04 -7.17
C GLU A 123 -1.17 -0.79 -5.66
N THR A 124 -0.15 -1.11 -4.87
CA THR A 124 -0.11 -0.77 -3.44
C THR A 124 -0.28 0.73 -3.22
N ALA A 125 0.40 1.57 -4.02
CA ALA A 125 0.28 3.02 -3.94
C ALA A 125 -1.13 3.52 -4.30
N ARG A 126 -1.75 2.97 -5.36
CA ARG A 126 -3.13 3.31 -5.79
C ARG A 126 -4.15 2.97 -4.71
N LEU A 127 -4.09 1.78 -4.14
CA LEU A 127 -5.01 1.35 -3.10
C LEU A 127 -4.81 2.13 -1.80
N SER A 128 -3.56 2.46 -1.46
CA SER A 128 -3.26 3.32 -0.32
C SER A 128 -3.83 4.74 -0.50
N LEU A 129 -3.74 5.30 -1.71
CA LEU A 129 -4.35 6.59 -2.03
C LEU A 129 -5.87 6.52 -1.96
N SER A 130 -6.49 5.48 -2.52
CA SER A 130 -7.94 5.28 -2.47
C SER A 130 -8.47 5.24 -1.03
N LEU A 131 -7.79 4.50 -0.14
CA LEU A 131 -8.12 4.50 1.28
C LEU A 131 -7.95 5.90 1.90
N LEU A 132 -6.82 6.55 1.62
CA LEU A 132 -6.50 7.86 2.17
C LEU A 132 -7.55 8.92 1.80
N GLU A 133 -8.14 8.83 0.61
CA GLU A 133 -9.19 9.73 0.11
C GLU A 133 -10.48 9.67 0.94
N ARG A 134 -10.74 8.56 1.61
CA ARG A 134 -11.89 8.42 2.50
C ARG A 134 -11.70 9.08 3.87
N LEU A 135 -10.46 9.19 4.32
CA LEU A 135 -10.15 9.55 5.72
C LEU A 135 -10.48 11.00 6.09
N PRO A 136 -10.33 12.04 5.24
CA PRO A 136 -10.70 13.42 5.63
C PRO A 136 -12.19 13.56 5.98
N GLN A 137 -13.07 12.95 5.21
CA GLN A 137 -14.51 12.99 5.49
C GLN A 137 -14.85 12.09 6.69
N LEU A 138 -14.23 10.91 6.79
CA LEU A 138 -14.40 10.05 7.98
C LEU A 138 -13.97 10.81 9.25
N ALA A 139 -12.87 11.57 9.21
CA ALA A 139 -12.44 12.41 10.32
C ALA A 139 -13.51 13.43 10.74
N ARG A 140 -14.28 13.98 9.80
CA ARG A 140 -15.33 14.96 10.08
C ARG A 140 -16.55 14.34 10.77
N VAL A 141 -16.97 13.14 10.35
CA VAL A 141 -18.29 12.59 10.70
C VAL A 141 -18.24 11.42 11.68
N SER A 142 -17.07 10.82 11.89
CA SER A 142 -16.92 9.65 12.76
C SER A 142 -17.00 9.98 14.25
N ASN A 143 -17.04 8.94 15.05
CA ASN A 143 -16.95 8.99 16.50
C ASN A 143 -15.68 9.75 16.92
N VAL A 144 -15.86 10.88 17.63
CA VAL A 144 -14.73 11.72 18.08
C VAL A 144 -13.77 10.98 19.01
N ASN A 145 -14.23 9.99 19.75
CA ASN A 145 -13.35 9.21 20.63
C ASN A 145 -12.35 8.32 19.86
N ALA A 146 -12.62 8.08 18.56
CA ALA A 146 -11.72 7.35 17.66
C ALA A 146 -11.00 8.27 16.65
N ILE A 147 -11.00 9.58 16.88
CA ILE A 147 -10.42 10.52 15.92
C ILE A 147 -8.89 10.39 15.80
N SER A 148 -8.20 10.03 16.88
CA SER A 148 -6.77 9.73 16.86
C SER A 148 -6.44 8.54 15.97
N ASP A 149 -7.32 7.53 15.95
CA ASP A 149 -7.15 6.34 15.12
C ASP A 149 -7.31 6.66 13.63
N VAL A 150 -8.20 7.60 13.27
CA VAL A 150 -8.25 8.15 11.89
C VAL A 150 -6.92 8.82 11.54
N GLY A 151 -6.34 9.56 12.48
CA GLY A 151 -5.01 10.18 12.30
C GLY A 151 -3.92 9.14 12.03
N VAL A 152 -3.87 8.08 12.84
CA VAL A 152 -2.90 6.98 12.66
C VAL A 152 -3.15 6.25 11.34
N ALA A 153 -4.41 5.95 10.98
CA ALA A 153 -4.76 5.33 9.70
C ALA A 153 -4.26 6.20 8.51
N SER A 154 -4.42 7.53 8.60
CA SER A 154 -3.95 8.46 7.57
C SER A 154 -2.42 8.47 7.44
N LEU A 155 -1.69 8.42 8.55
CA LEU A 155 -0.23 8.34 8.55
C LEU A 155 0.25 7.03 7.93
N LEU A 156 -0.36 5.90 8.31
CA LEU A 156 -0.02 4.58 7.76
C LEU A 156 -0.34 4.48 6.26
N ALA A 157 -1.53 4.94 5.83
CA ALA A 157 -1.90 4.95 4.42
C ALA A 157 -0.97 5.87 3.59
N SER A 158 -0.59 7.03 4.12
CA SER A 158 0.37 7.92 3.47
C SER A 158 1.77 7.33 3.41
N ALA A 159 2.22 6.63 4.47
CA ALA A 159 3.50 5.93 4.48
C ALA A 159 3.51 4.75 3.49
N ALA A 160 2.43 3.96 3.45
CA ALA A 160 2.24 2.87 2.49
C ALA A 160 2.30 3.38 1.04
N CYS A 161 1.55 4.45 0.73
CA CYS A 161 1.54 5.06 -0.60
C CYS A 161 2.93 5.53 -1.02
N LYS A 162 3.61 6.33 -0.20
CA LYS A 162 4.94 6.88 -0.52
C LYS A 162 6.02 5.81 -0.54
N GLY A 163 5.98 4.87 0.40
CA GLY A 163 6.91 3.74 0.45
C GLY A 163 6.81 2.85 -0.79
N ALA A 164 5.58 2.59 -1.25
CA ALA A 164 5.35 1.87 -2.49
C ALA A 164 5.87 2.63 -3.72
N LEU A 165 5.68 3.97 -3.79
CA LEU A 165 6.20 4.78 -4.89
C LEU A 165 7.73 4.77 -4.98
N PHE A 166 8.47 4.69 -3.85
CA PHE A 166 9.92 4.50 -3.89
C PHE A 166 10.31 3.19 -4.60
N ASN A 167 9.52 2.11 -4.40
CA ASN A 167 9.77 0.85 -5.09
C ASN A 167 9.39 0.92 -6.58
N VAL A 168 8.40 1.73 -6.95
CA VAL A 168 8.12 2.05 -8.36
C VAL A 168 9.32 2.77 -8.98
N GLU A 169 9.80 3.86 -8.35
CA GLU A 169 10.90 4.70 -8.86
C GLU A 169 12.18 3.89 -9.10
N ILE A 170 12.56 3.01 -8.16
CA ILE A 170 13.79 2.21 -8.29
C ILE A 170 13.70 1.17 -9.42
N ASN A 171 12.49 0.71 -9.77
CA ASN A 171 12.26 -0.28 -10.81
C ASN A 171 12.07 0.33 -12.21
N LEU A 172 11.68 1.61 -12.31
CA LEU A 172 11.43 2.31 -13.60
C LEU A 172 12.54 2.12 -14.63
N PRO A 173 13.84 2.28 -14.31
CA PRO A 173 14.91 2.13 -15.31
C PRO A 173 15.03 0.73 -15.91
N SER A 174 14.41 -0.27 -15.30
CA SER A 174 14.49 -1.70 -15.70
C SER A 174 13.35 -2.15 -16.62
N ILE A 175 12.39 -1.27 -16.93
CA ILE A 175 11.24 -1.57 -17.79
C ILE A 175 11.35 -0.79 -19.12
N PRO A 176 10.59 -1.18 -20.20
CA PRO A 176 10.65 -0.49 -21.46
C PRO A 176 10.22 0.99 -21.37
N GLU A 177 10.84 1.85 -22.19
CA GLU A 177 10.67 3.32 -22.15
C GLU A 177 9.20 3.77 -22.27
N LYS A 178 8.42 3.10 -23.10
CA LYS A 178 7.00 3.43 -23.27
C LYS A 178 6.20 3.28 -21.96
N GLU A 179 6.45 2.21 -21.24
CA GLU A 179 5.82 1.92 -19.94
C GLU A 179 6.38 2.82 -18.83
N GLN A 180 7.65 3.23 -18.92
CA GLN A 180 8.26 4.17 -17.98
C GLN A 180 7.50 5.50 -17.94
N ASP A 181 7.20 6.11 -19.10
CA ASP A 181 6.51 7.39 -19.20
C ASP A 181 5.09 7.36 -18.62
N GLU A 182 4.38 6.26 -18.85
CA GLU A 182 3.02 6.08 -18.34
C GLU A 182 3.02 5.90 -16.81
N ILE A 183 3.89 5.03 -16.31
CA ILE A 183 3.99 4.72 -14.89
C ILE A 183 4.53 5.91 -14.11
N SER A 184 5.53 6.64 -14.65
CA SER A 184 6.08 7.83 -14.01
C SER A 184 5.01 8.90 -13.81
N ARG A 185 4.22 9.21 -14.85
CA ARG A 185 3.11 10.17 -14.74
C ARG A 185 2.06 9.75 -13.71
N ALA A 186 1.71 8.47 -13.70
CA ALA A 186 0.76 7.94 -12.70
C ALA A 186 1.33 8.05 -11.27
N ALA A 187 2.62 7.74 -11.09
CA ALA A 187 3.30 7.84 -9.80
C ALA A 187 3.36 9.28 -9.29
N GLU A 188 3.68 10.25 -10.15
CA GLU A 188 3.70 11.67 -9.83
C GLU A 188 2.31 12.19 -9.41
N GLU A 189 1.25 11.80 -10.13
CA GLU A 189 -0.13 12.15 -9.79
C GLU A 189 -0.52 11.58 -8.42
N ILE A 190 -0.23 10.30 -8.18
CA ILE A 190 -0.52 9.63 -6.91
C ILE A 190 0.23 10.33 -5.76
N GLN A 191 1.51 10.67 -5.95
CA GLN A 191 2.32 11.33 -4.94
C GLN A 191 1.76 12.70 -4.56
N GLU A 192 1.38 13.52 -5.55
CA GLU A 192 0.83 14.85 -5.31
C GLU A 192 -0.53 14.78 -4.60
N ARG A 193 -1.41 13.88 -5.03
CA ARG A 193 -2.72 13.64 -4.39
C ARG A 193 -2.54 13.14 -2.95
N CYS A 194 -1.67 12.15 -2.74
CA CYS A 194 -1.35 11.62 -1.41
C CYS A 194 -0.89 12.75 -0.47
N ARG A 195 0.00 13.63 -0.92
CA ARG A 195 0.49 14.77 -0.13
C ARG A 195 -0.63 15.72 0.27
N LYS A 196 -1.50 16.09 -0.65
CA LYS A 196 -2.63 17.01 -0.41
C LYS A 196 -3.65 16.40 0.56
N ILE A 197 -4.04 15.15 0.32
CA ILE A 197 -5.11 14.50 1.07
C ILE A 197 -4.64 14.15 2.49
N SER A 198 -3.42 13.64 2.66
CA SER A 198 -2.88 13.36 3.99
C SER A 198 -2.82 14.62 4.86
N ARG A 199 -2.42 15.76 4.29
CA ARG A 199 -2.43 17.04 4.98
C ARG A 199 -3.85 17.46 5.38
N SER A 200 -4.79 17.40 4.44
CA SER A 200 -6.20 17.71 4.70
C SER A 200 -6.79 16.84 5.81
N CYS A 201 -6.48 15.54 5.81
CA CYS A 201 -6.94 14.62 6.86
C CYS A 201 -6.37 15.02 8.22
N MET A 202 -5.08 15.31 8.31
CA MET A 202 -4.43 15.71 9.56
C MET A 202 -4.97 17.04 10.10
N ASP A 203 -5.35 17.98 9.22
CA ASP A 203 -5.97 19.24 9.62
C ASP A 203 -7.36 19.00 10.24
N GLU A 204 -8.17 18.11 9.65
CA GLU A 204 -9.48 17.73 10.21
C GLU A 204 -9.33 16.97 11.55
N VAL A 205 -8.37 16.06 11.65
CA VAL A 205 -8.08 15.35 12.92
C VAL A 205 -7.71 16.36 14.03
N LYS A 206 -6.79 17.29 13.75
CA LYS A 206 -6.39 18.31 14.72
C LYS A 206 -7.55 19.20 15.16
N LYS A 207 -8.38 19.65 14.20
CA LYS A 207 -9.58 20.44 14.47
C LYS A 207 -10.56 19.70 15.39
N ARG A 208 -10.77 18.39 15.17
CA ARG A 208 -11.65 17.59 16.01
C ARG A 208 -11.08 17.34 17.41
N LEU A 209 -9.77 17.09 17.52
CA LEU A 209 -9.08 16.95 18.81
C LEU A 209 -9.14 18.22 19.65
N SER A 210 -9.09 19.41 19.03
CA SER A 210 -9.15 20.69 19.75
C SER A 210 -10.56 21.06 20.23
N ASN A 211 -11.60 20.41 19.70
CA ASN A 211 -13.01 20.70 20.01
C ASN A 211 -13.67 19.55 20.84
N SER A 212 -12.88 18.62 21.36
CA SER A 212 -13.35 17.41 22.10
C SER A 212 -13.34 17.60 23.61
#